data_24525cad25155825e68811ed03cac9a9
#
_entry.id   24525cad25155825e68811ed03cac9a9
#
_cell.length_a   1.000
_cell.length_b   1.000
_cell.length_c   1.000
_cell.angle_alpha   90.00
_cell.angle_beta   90.00
_cell.angle_gamma   90.00
#
_symmetry.space_group_name_H-M   'P 1'
#
loop_
_entity.id
_entity.type
_entity.pdbx_description
1 polymer ?
#
loop_
_entity_poly.entity_id
_entity_poly.type
_entity_poly.pdbx_seq_one_letter_code
_entity_poly.pdbx_strand_id
1 'polypeptide(L)'
;MTIHPSSLSLHPSGVHPSSFIPHPLAKAPLAEILRSWQLDDFRPLQRDAICAHLQGRDSLVVMPTGSGKSLCYQAPALLDAGLTLVVSPLISLMKDQFDSLQRRDMPAAFINSSQDAHEQLEVEQAVRSGAIKILYASPERVVTPAFITLLSKSGLSAIVIDEAHCIAQWGHDFRPKYAQLGKLRTLFPRVPIHAFTATATLEVQREIHEALFLDDPAVLIGDFDRPNIHLAVVQRTELDDQLVAYARRRDGDAGIVYCMTRGETERIADKLDACGIAAFAYHAGLGDDVRRSVQDAFMRAEIDVVVATVAFGMGIDRPDVRFVIHACMPSSMETYHQELGRAGRDGYPAESVILYDDRDFARWLDLFESGDQADLGHLEAKEEHLSEMDSYCHSRLSPCCRHRRLVEYFTDTHDPPDGTQPDPCGNCDLCEAHETSKRQNIETSKQRT
;
A
#
# COMPACT_ATOMS: atom_id res chain seq x y z
N MET A 1 41.71 -1.52 -16.67
CA MET A 1 40.89 -2.75 -16.71
C MET A 1 39.44 -2.29 -16.48
N THR A 2 38.71 -2.13 -17.56
CA THR A 2 37.35 -1.64 -17.59
C THR A 2 36.43 -2.85 -17.43
N ILE A 3 35.72 -2.91 -16.32
CA ILE A 3 34.72 -3.96 -16.09
C ILE A 3 33.43 -3.48 -16.77
N HIS A 4 33.02 -4.21 -17.79
CA HIS A 4 31.71 -4.04 -18.44
C HIS A 4 30.61 -4.47 -17.47
N PRO A 5 29.53 -3.69 -17.30
CA PRO A 5 28.34 -4.16 -16.60
C PRO A 5 27.62 -5.16 -17.53
N SER A 6 27.57 -6.40 -17.10
CA SER A 6 26.73 -7.43 -17.71
C SER A 6 25.27 -6.99 -17.54
N SER A 7 24.62 -6.73 -18.66
CA SER A 7 23.20 -6.45 -18.79
C SER A 7 22.37 -7.60 -18.21
N LEU A 8 21.84 -7.40 -17.01
CA LEU A 8 20.72 -8.18 -16.51
C LEU A 8 19.49 -7.76 -17.31
N SER A 9 19.18 -8.50 -18.35
CA SER A 9 17.90 -8.37 -19.05
C SER A 9 16.81 -8.96 -18.14
N LEU A 10 16.12 -8.10 -17.41
CA LEU A 10 14.80 -8.42 -16.90
C LEU A 10 13.88 -8.47 -18.12
N HIS A 11 13.74 -9.64 -18.73
CA HIS A 11 12.74 -9.84 -19.77
C HIS A 11 11.33 -9.67 -19.14
N PRO A 12 10.44 -8.93 -19.79
CA PRO A 12 9.03 -8.91 -19.46
C PRO A 12 8.36 -10.16 -20.05
N SER A 13 8.83 -11.34 -19.68
CA SER A 13 8.06 -12.56 -19.89
C SER A 13 7.22 -12.73 -18.64
N GLY A 14 5.90 -12.54 -18.82
CA GLY A 14 4.92 -12.72 -17.75
C GLY A 14 5.30 -13.94 -16.93
N VAL A 15 5.58 -13.71 -15.65
CA VAL A 15 5.79 -14.80 -14.71
C VAL A 15 4.43 -15.46 -14.55
N HIS A 16 4.17 -16.46 -15.37
CA HIS A 16 3.08 -17.39 -15.12
C HIS A 16 3.24 -17.92 -13.68
N PRO A 17 2.16 -17.97 -12.88
CA PRO A 17 2.22 -18.44 -11.49
C PRO A 17 2.61 -19.91 -11.32
N SER A 18 3.23 -20.55 -12.30
CA SER A 18 3.40 -22.00 -12.36
C SER A 18 4.83 -22.53 -12.29
N SER A 19 5.85 -21.69 -12.06
CA SER A 19 7.24 -22.21 -12.06
C SER A 19 7.91 -22.33 -10.68
N PHE A 20 7.30 -21.88 -9.60
CA PHE A 20 7.81 -22.12 -8.26
C PHE A 20 7.36 -23.51 -7.78
N ILE A 21 8.21 -24.53 -8.00
CA ILE A 21 7.97 -25.87 -7.42
C ILE A 21 8.39 -25.79 -5.94
N PRO A 22 7.43 -25.83 -4.98
CA PRO A 22 7.77 -25.82 -3.57
C PRO A 22 8.66 -27.02 -3.26
N HIS A 23 9.81 -26.77 -2.64
CA HIS A 23 10.66 -27.85 -2.16
C HIS A 23 9.84 -28.80 -1.25
N PRO A 24 9.97 -30.13 -1.33
CA PRO A 24 9.19 -31.08 -0.54
C PRO A 24 9.19 -30.84 0.98
N LEU A 25 10.23 -30.18 1.50
CA LEU A 25 10.38 -29.81 2.92
C LEU A 25 9.40 -28.72 3.39
N ALA A 26 8.74 -28.01 2.49
CA ALA A 26 7.84 -26.91 2.86
C ALA A 26 6.40 -27.38 3.20
N LYS A 27 6.01 -28.62 2.92
CA LYS A 27 4.63 -29.09 3.10
C LYS A 27 4.17 -29.08 4.56
N ALA A 28 5.00 -29.59 5.48
CA ALA A 28 4.66 -29.67 6.90
C ALA A 28 4.56 -28.26 7.56
N PRO A 29 5.53 -27.35 7.38
CA PRO A 29 5.43 -25.97 7.85
C PRO A 29 4.20 -25.23 7.30
N LEU A 30 3.90 -25.34 6.00
CA LEU A 30 2.74 -24.70 5.41
C LEU A 30 1.40 -25.20 6.01
N ALA A 31 1.27 -26.52 6.24
CA ALA A 31 0.09 -27.08 6.88
C ALA A 31 -0.05 -26.63 8.35
N GLU A 32 1.06 -26.41 9.05
CA GLU A 32 1.08 -25.86 10.40
C GLU A 32 0.64 -24.40 10.42
N ILE A 33 1.11 -23.59 9.48
CA ILE A 33 0.68 -22.20 9.33
C ILE A 33 -0.82 -22.12 9.07
N LEU A 34 -1.37 -22.88 8.11
CA LEU A 34 -2.80 -22.88 7.82
C LEU A 34 -3.63 -23.20 9.06
N ARG A 35 -3.21 -24.20 9.86
CA ARG A 35 -3.89 -24.56 11.11
C ARG A 35 -3.81 -23.47 12.18
N SER A 36 -2.61 -22.94 12.44
CA SER A 36 -2.38 -21.95 13.51
C SER A 36 -3.03 -20.60 13.21
N TRP A 37 -3.16 -20.26 11.93
CA TRP A 37 -3.81 -19.04 11.47
C TRP A 37 -5.30 -19.23 11.11
N GLN A 38 -5.82 -20.45 11.22
CA GLN A 38 -7.22 -20.80 10.91
C GLN A 38 -7.60 -20.41 9.47
N LEU A 39 -6.74 -20.75 8.53
CA LEU A 39 -6.92 -20.48 7.11
C LEU A 39 -7.26 -21.76 6.37
N ASP A 40 -8.21 -21.69 5.43
CA ASP A 40 -8.55 -22.79 4.53
C ASP A 40 -7.48 -22.98 3.46
N ASP A 41 -6.95 -21.87 2.89
CA ASP A 41 -5.85 -21.86 1.93
C ASP A 41 -5.15 -20.49 1.93
N PHE A 42 -4.00 -20.41 1.26
CA PHE A 42 -3.29 -19.17 1.03
C PHE A 42 -3.89 -18.39 -0.15
N ARG A 43 -3.90 -17.07 -0.03
CA ARG A 43 -4.18 -16.19 -1.16
C ARG A 43 -3.03 -16.26 -2.18
N PRO A 44 -3.24 -15.81 -3.45
CA PRO A 44 -2.16 -15.75 -4.43
C PRO A 44 -0.90 -15.09 -3.88
N LEU A 45 0.26 -15.62 -4.23
CA LEU A 45 1.62 -15.20 -3.83
C LEU A 45 1.95 -15.38 -2.33
N GLN A 46 0.98 -15.51 -1.41
CA GLN A 46 1.29 -15.72 0.01
C GLN A 46 2.11 -16.98 0.24
N ARG A 47 1.73 -18.08 -0.41
CA ARG A 47 2.49 -19.35 -0.33
C ARG A 47 3.93 -19.18 -0.77
N ASP A 48 4.15 -18.49 -1.90
CA ASP A 48 5.49 -18.34 -2.49
C ASP A 48 6.36 -17.42 -1.61
N ALA A 49 5.80 -16.35 -1.08
CA ALA A 49 6.50 -15.45 -0.15
C ALA A 49 6.88 -16.19 1.17
N ILE A 50 5.96 -16.97 1.74
CA ILE A 50 6.22 -17.81 2.91
C ILE A 50 7.31 -18.84 2.61
N CYS A 51 7.25 -19.49 1.44
CA CYS A 51 8.27 -20.45 1.03
C CYS A 51 9.66 -19.80 0.88
N ALA A 52 9.75 -18.60 0.30
CA ALA A 52 11.01 -17.86 0.20
C ALA A 52 11.60 -17.58 1.59
N HIS A 53 10.77 -17.13 2.53
CA HIS A 53 11.17 -16.91 3.92
C HIS A 53 11.68 -18.19 4.58
N LEU A 54 10.93 -19.30 4.52
CA LEU A 54 11.29 -20.59 5.13
C LEU A 54 12.56 -21.23 4.50
N GLN A 55 12.89 -20.86 3.27
CA GLN A 55 14.10 -21.29 2.57
C GLN A 55 15.31 -20.40 2.86
N GLY A 56 15.14 -19.31 3.60
CA GLY A 56 16.20 -18.32 3.85
C GLY A 56 16.65 -17.59 2.58
N ARG A 57 15.77 -17.46 1.58
CA ARG A 57 16.02 -16.76 0.33
C ARG A 57 15.50 -15.34 0.41
N ASP A 58 16.28 -14.36 -0.02
CA ASP A 58 15.81 -12.99 -0.14
C ASP A 58 14.53 -12.89 -0.98
N SER A 59 13.69 -11.91 -0.70
CA SER A 59 12.50 -11.69 -1.52
C SER A 59 12.14 -10.21 -1.67
N LEU A 60 11.59 -9.87 -2.83
CA LEU A 60 10.90 -8.62 -3.10
C LEU A 60 9.45 -8.95 -3.43
N VAL A 61 8.53 -8.54 -2.56
CA VAL A 61 7.12 -8.89 -2.63
C VAL A 61 6.29 -7.62 -2.81
N VAL A 62 5.73 -7.46 -4.00
CA VAL A 62 4.84 -6.35 -4.33
C VAL A 62 3.42 -6.90 -4.40
N MET A 63 2.62 -6.61 -3.40
CA MET A 63 1.24 -7.11 -3.27
C MET A 63 0.30 -5.98 -2.89
N PRO A 64 -0.87 -5.83 -3.53
CA PRO A 64 -1.82 -4.76 -3.22
C PRO A 64 -2.20 -4.69 -1.74
N THR A 65 -2.69 -3.53 -1.33
CA THR A 65 -3.26 -3.35 0.02
C THR A 65 -4.42 -4.33 0.23
N GLY A 66 -4.51 -4.94 1.42
CA GLY A 66 -5.55 -5.94 1.74
C GLY A 66 -5.28 -7.37 1.23
N SER A 67 -4.18 -7.61 0.50
CA SER A 67 -3.78 -8.97 0.05
C SER A 67 -3.23 -9.88 1.16
N GLY A 68 -2.99 -9.33 2.36
CA GLY A 68 -2.47 -10.06 3.50
C GLY A 68 -0.95 -10.21 3.51
N LYS A 69 -0.21 -9.16 3.10
CA LYS A 69 1.27 -9.08 3.15
C LYS A 69 1.86 -9.48 4.50
N SER A 70 1.26 -8.99 5.60
CA SER A 70 1.78 -9.23 6.95
C SER A 70 1.84 -10.71 7.31
N LEU A 71 0.88 -11.52 6.83
CA LEU A 71 0.89 -12.98 7.02
C LEU A 71 2.16 -13.61 6.44
N CYS A 72 2.64 -13.09 5.31
CA CYS A 72 3.78 -13.66 4.58
C CYS A 72 5.09 -13.68 5.38
N TYR A 73 5.24 -12.77 6.35
CA TYR A 73 6.40 -12.72 7.24
C TYR A 73 6.08 -13.08 8.69
N GLN A 74 4.86 -12.79 9.17
CA GLN A 74 4.46 -13.12 10.54
C GLN A 74 4.35 -14.63 10.76
N ALA A 75 3.71 -15.33 9.83
CA ALA A 75 3.46 -16.75 9.99
C ALA A 75 4.74 -17.60 9.95
N PRO A 76 5.67 -17.43 9.00
CA PRO A 76 6.93 -18.18 9.02
C PRO A 76 7.84 -17.79 10.20
N ALA A 77 7.83 -16.51 10.65
CA ALA A 77 8.62 -16.07 11.80
C ALA A 77 8.33 -16.84 13.09
N LEU A 78 7.13 -17.35 13.26
CA LEU A 78 6.76 -18.17 14.43
C LEU A 78 7.37 -19.56 14.38
N LEU A 79 7.67 -20.07 13.19
CA LEU A 79 8.31 -21.36 12.97
C LEU A 79 9.84 -21.27 13.00
N ASP A 80 10.39 -20.07 12.84
CA ASP A 80 11.82 -19.83 12.88
C ASP A 80 12.39 -20.07 14.29
N ALA A 81 13.63 -20.57 14.34
CA ALA A 81 14.33 -20.75 15.61
C ALA A 81 14.72 -19.40 16.27
N GLY A 82 14.98 -18.38 15.44
CA GLY A 82 15.49 -17.06 15.85
C GLY A 82 14.45 -15.95 15.86
N LEU A 83 14.97 -14.72 15.89
CA LEU A 83 14.21 -13.48 15.86
C LEU A 83 13.99 -13.01 14.41
N THR A 84 12.79 -12.64 14.06
CA THR A 84 12.49 -11.87 12.84
C THR A 84 12.35 -10.39 13.21
N LEU A 85 13.24 -9.56 12.63
CA LEU A 85 13.14 -8.11 12.71
C LEU A 85 12.19 -7.59 11.61
N VAL A 86 11.20 -6.79 11.97
CA VAL A 86 10.33 -6.09 11.01
C VAL A 86 10.57 -4.59 11.13
N VAL A 87 11.11 -3.99 10.07
CA VAL A 87 11.28 -2.53 9.98
C VAL A 87 10.04 -1.92 9.35
N SER A 88 9.38 -1.01 10.05
CA SER A 88 8.15 -0.35 9.59
C SER A 88 8.23 1.17 9.77
N PRO A 89 7.69 1.98 8.84
CA PRO A 89 7.86 3.43 8.87
C PRO A 89 6.95 4.16 9.85
N LEU A 90 5.93 3.48 10.37
CA LEU A 90 4.88 4.12 11.18
C LEU A 90 4.68 3.43 12.52
N ILE A 91 4.67 4.25 13.57
CA ILE A 91 4.43 3.81 14.95
C ILE A 91 3.02 3.21 15.10
N SER A 92 2.00 3.83 14.49
CA SER A 92 0.63 3.33 14.53
C SER A 92 0.50 1.94 13.88
N LEU A 93 1.10 1.75 12.69
CA LEU A 93 1.09 0.46 12.00
C LEU A 93 1.79 -0.63 12.81
N MET A 94 2.96 -0.33 13.40
CA MET A 94 3.66 -1.27 14.28
C MET A 94 2.78 -1.71 15.45
N LYS A 95 2.06 -0.76 16.05
CA LYS A 95 1.16 -1.05 17.17
C LYS A 95 -0.02 -1.91 16.74
N ASP A 96 -0.68 -1.59 15.63
CA ASP A 96 -1.82 -2.36 15.11
C ASP A 96 -1.42 -3.81 14.78
N GLN A 97 -0.24 -4.01 14.16
CA GLN A 97 0.33 -5.32 13.88
C GLN A 97 0.65 -6.08 15.18
N PHE A 98 1.26 -5.40 16.14
CA PHE A 98 1.56 -5.97 17.46
C PHE A 98 0.26 -6.38 18.19
N ASP A 99 -0.73 -5.50 18.28
CA ASP A 99 -2.00 -5.77 18.96
C ASP A 99 -2.73 -6.95 18.31
N SER A 100 -2.64 -7.10 16.97
CA SER A 100 -3.18 -8.25 16.25
C SER A 100 -2.49 -9.57 16.63
N LEU A 101 -1.16 -9.56 16.79
CA LEU A 101 -0.38 -10.72 17.22
C LEU A 101 -0.63 -11.06 18.70
N GLN A 102 -0.76 -10.06 19.56
CA GLN A 102 -1.07 -10.23 20.98
C GLN A 102 -2.43 -10.91 21.19
N ARG A 103 -3.46 -10.52 20.41
CA ARG A 103 -4.78 -11.18 20.47
C ARG A 103 -4.73 -12.66 20.07
N ARG A 104 -3.63 -13.11 19.47
CA ARG A 104 -3.36 -14.50 19.07
C ARG A 104 -2.36 -15.19 20.00
N ASP A 105 -1.98 -14.56 21.11
CA ASP A 105 -0.94 -15.02 22.06
C ASP A 105 0.42 -15.29 21.38
N MET A 106 0.75 -14.50 20.35
CA MET A 106 2.00 -14.66 19.60
C MET A 106 3.12 -13.81 20.20
N PRO A 107 4.36 -14.35 20.34
CA PRO A 107 5.48 -13.71 21.01
C PRO A 107 6.07 -12.59 20.14
N ALA A 108 5.45 -11.43 20.18
CA ALA A 108 5.85 -10.23 19.48
C ALA A 108 6.11 -9.05 20.42
N ALA A 109 6.92 -8.10 19.98
CA ALA A 109 7.12 -6.80 20.63
C ALA A 109 7.36 -5.71 19.58
N PHE A 110 7.29 -4.45 20.01
CA PHE A 110 7.74 -3.32 19.19
C PHE A 110 8.66 -2.42 19.99
N ILE A 111 9.54 -1.69 19.30
CA ILE A 111 10.43 -0.70 19.90
C ILE A 111 10.54 0.54 19.01
N ASN A 112 10.12 1.68 19.55
CA ASN A 112 10.14 2.95 18.83
C ASN A 112 10.26 4.14 19.79
N SER A 113 10.17 5.37 19.29
CA SER A 113 10.34 6.61 20.05
C SER A 113 9.15 6.98 20.95
N SER A 114 8.01 6.31 20.86
CA SER A 114 6.84 6.59 21.71
C SER A 114 6.92 5.92 23.08
N GLN A 115 7.85 4.96 23.25
CA GLN A 115 8.06 4.22 24.48
C GLN A 115 9.07 4.93 25.39
N ASP A 116 8.85 4.84 26.68
CA ASP A 116 9.82 5.31 27.67
C ASP A 116 11.05 4.38 27.78
N ALA A 117 12.07 4.80 28.53
CA ALA A 117 13.31 4.04 28.67
C ALA A 117 13.13 2.70 29.41
N HIS A 118 12.13 2.59 30.29
CA HIS A 118 11.83 1.37 31.03
C HIS A 118 11.17 0.33 30.10
N GLU A 119 10.16 0.74 29.37
CA GLU A 119 9.49 -0.09 28.36
C GLU A 119 10.47 -0.61 27.31
N GLN A 120 11.36 0.26 26.81
CA GLN A 120 12.39 -0.15 25.84
C GLN A 120 13.34 -1.20 26.45
N LEU A 121 13.75 -1.03 27.72
CA LEU A 121 14.62 -1.99 28.39
C LEU A 121 13.95 -3.35 28.60
N GLU A 122 12.67 -3.39 28.92
CA GLU A 122 11.90 -4.63 29.04
C GLU A 122 11.86 -5.38 27.71
N VAL A 123 11.59 -4.67 26.59
CA VAL A 123 11.62 -5.27 25.25
C VAL A 123 13.01 -5.81 24.92
N GLU A 124 14.07 -5.05 25.20
CA GLU A 124 15.45 -5.51 24.96
C GLU A 124 15.81 -6.76 25.78
N GLN A 125 15.34 -6.87 27.04
CA GLN A 125 15.54 -8.06 27.87
C GLN A 125 14.77 -9.27 27.30
N ALA A 126 13.53 -9.07 26.87
CA ALA A 126 12.72 -10.12 26.25
C ALA A 126 13.35 -10.63 24.92
N VAL A 127 13.94 -9.73 24.12
CA VAL A 127 14.70 -10.10 22.93
C VAL A 127 15.95 -10.92 23.30
N ARG A 128 16.73 -10.48 24.30
CA ARG A 128 17.95 -11.20 24.75
C ARG A 128 17.66 -12.59 25.31
N SER A 129 16.51 -12.77 25.96
CA SER A 129 16.08 -14.07 26.49
C SER A 129 15.52 -15.02 25.45
N GLY A 130 15.29 -14.55 24.20
CA GLY A 130 14.64 -15.32 23.15
C GLY A 130 13.13 -15.49 23.34
N ALA A 131 12.52 -14.69 24.23
CA ALA A 131 11.08 -14.72 24.49
C ALA A 131 10.25 -14.12 23.33
N ILE A 132 10.89 -13.33 22.44
CA ILE A 132 10.26 -12.64 21.33
C ILE A 132 10.67 -13.30 20.01
N LYS A 133 9.69 -13.56 19.14
CA LYS A 133 9.89 -14.09 17.78
C LYS A 133 9.82 -13.01 16.71
N ILE A 134 8.99 -11.99 16.92
CA ILE A 134 8.80 -10.88 15.98
C ILE A 134 9.06 -9.57 16.73
N LEU A 135 10.02 -8.78 16.25
CA LEU A 135 10.32 -7.46 16.79
C LEU A 135 10.06 -6.41 15.71
N TYR A 136 9.06 -5.56 15.92
CA TYR A 136 8.84 -4.37 15.11
C TYR A 136 9.75 -3.24 15.59
N ALA A 137 10.41 -2.55 14.67
CA ALA A 137 11.26 -1.41 15.00
C ALA A 137 11.17 -0.31 13.94
N SER A 138 11.30 0.94 14.39
CA SER A 138 11.39 2.07 13.47
C SER A 138 12.76 2.12 12.78
N PRO A 139 12.85 2.66 11.54
CA PRO A 139 14.12 2.74 10.80
C PRO A 139 15.18 3.55 11.55
N GLU A 140 14.79 4.60 12.31
CA GLU A 140 15.69 5.39 13.14
C GLU A 140 16.34 4.54 14.23
N ARG A 141 15.58 3.63 14.82
CA ARG A 141 16.09 2.76 15.91
C ARG A 141 17.04 1.71 15.37
N VAL A 142 16.70 1.10 14.22
CA VAL A 142 17.45 -0.02 13.63
C VAL A 142 18.89 0.34 13.28
N VAL A 143 19.15 1.58 12.87
CA VAL A 143 20.50 2.03 12.50
C VAL A 143 21.37 2.47 13.68
N THR A 144 20.87 2.40 14.91
CA THR A 144 21.65 2.80 16.10
C THR A 144 22.65 1.73 16.52
N PRO A 145 23.88 2.08 16.96
CA PRO A 145 24.89 1.09 17.37
C PRO A 145 24.44 0.18 18.52
N ALA A 146 23.67 0.70 19.46
CA ALA A 146 23.13 -0.08 20.58
C ALA A 146 22.17 -1.18 20.09
N PHE A 147 21.29 -0.83 19.17
CA PHE A 147 20.32 -1.77 18.62
C PHE A 147 20.98 -2.83 17.72
N ILE A 148 21.97 -2.45 16.91
CA ILE A 148 22.79 -3.40 16.13
C ILE A 148 23.48 -4.41 17.06
N THR A 149 24.01 -3.93 18.22
CA THR A 149 24.60 -4.81 19.22
C THR A 149 23.57 -5.77 19.85
N LEU A 150 22.33 -5.32 20.06
CA LEU A 150 21.22 -6.18 20.50
C LEU A 150 20.93 -7.27 19.48
N LEU A 151 20.73 -6.89 18.19
CA LEU A 151 20.42 -7.81 17.12
C LEU A 151 21.52 -8.87 16.91
N SER A 152 22.80 -8.47 17.02
CA SER A 152 23.92 -9.42 16.83
C SER A 152 23.97 -10.54 17.89
N LYS A 153 23.25 -10.37 19.00
CA LYS A 153 23.18 -11.34 20.11
C LYS A 153 21.81 -12.04 20.21
N SER A 154 20.85 -11.66 19.39
CA SER A 154 19.47 -12.15 19.48
C SER A 154 19.16 -13.41 18.65
N GLY A 155 20.13 -13.93 17.90
CA GLY A 155 19.87 -15.03 16.96
C GLY A 155 18.96 -14.61 15.82
N LEU A 156 19.25 -13.49 15.18
CA LEU A 156 18.45 -12.93 14.08
C LEU A 156 18.33 -13.95 12.92
N SER A 157 17.11 -14.32 12.57
CA SER A 157 16.80 -15.31 11.52
C SER A 157 16.35 -14.67 10.19
N ALA A 158 15.64 -13.54 10.26
CA ALA A 158 15.19 -12.82 9.08
C ALA A 158 15.06 -11.31 9.35
N ILE A 159 15.20 -10.53 8.29
CA ILE A 159 14.96 -9.07 8.28
C ILE A 159 13.85 -8.81 7.28
N VAL A 160 12.79 -8.17 7.74
CA VAL A 160 11.64 -7.74 6.93
C VAL A 160 11.65 -6.23 6.84
N ILE A 161 11.57 -5.71 5.62
CA ILE A 161 11.42 -4.29 5.35
C ILE A 161 10.00 -4.08 4.84
N ASP A 162 9.12 -3.64 5.73
CA ASP A 162 7.74 -3.30 5.36
C ASP A 162 7.68 -1.89 4.78
N GLU A 163 6.72 -1.65 3.88
CA GLU A 163 6.61 -0.43 3.06
C GLU A 163 7.95 -0.07 2.39
N ALA A 164 8.57 -1.06 1.74
CA ALA A 164 9.92 -0.94 1.18
C ALA A 164 10.03 0.15 0.09
N HIS A 165 8.92 0.60 -0.50
CA HIS A 165 8.90 1.74 -1.43
C HIS A 165 9.46 3.03 -0.81
N CYS A 166 9.43 3.17 0.54
CA CYS A 166 10.05 4.29 1.24
C CYS A 166 11.59 4.38 1.05
N ILE A 167 12.23 3.35 0.47
CA ILE A 167 13.65 3.35 0.11
C ILE A 167 13.92 4.21 -1.12
N ALA A 168 13.00 4.22 -2.09
CA ALA A 168 13.18 4.82 -3.39
C ALA A 168 13.33 6.34 -3.25
N GLN A 169 14.47 6.86 -3.70
CA GLN A 169 14.84 8.27 -3.55
C GLN A 169 13.88 9.18 -4.31
N TRP A 170 13.39 8.73 -5.44
CA TRP A 170 12.45 9.43 -6.31
C TRP A 170 11.00 8.94 -6.12
N GLY A 171 10.76 8.05 -5.16
CA GLY A 171 9.43 7.53 -4.83
C GLY A 171 8.55 8.57 -4.13
N HIS A 172 7.24 8.37 -4.21
CA HIS A 172 6.21 9.26 -3.64
C HIS A 172 6.26 9.42 -2.11
N ASP A 173 6.86 8.47 -1.36
CA ASP A 173 7.02 8.51 0.13
C ASP A 173 8.47 8.21 0.55
N PHE A 174 9.44 8.88 -0.04
CA PHE A 174 10.85 8.70 0.31
C PHE A 174 11.14 9.06 1.76
N ARG A 175 11.89 8.17 2.44
CA ARG A 175 12.33 8.38 3.82
C ARG A 175 13.84 8.19 3.96
N PRO A 176 14.62 9.23 4.27
CA PRO A 176 16.10 9.17 4.30
C PRO A 176 16.68 8.07 5.21
N LYS A 177 15.93 7.65 6.24
CA LYS A 177 16.36 6.56 7.13
C LYS A 177 16.20 5.18 6.50
N TYR A 178 15.21 5.01 5.60
CA TYR A 178 15.05 3.79 4.83
C TYR A 178 16.22 3.54 3.87
N ALA A 179 16.75 4.56 3.24
CA ALA A 179 17.93 4.44 2.38
C ALA A 179 19.18 3.92 3.14
N GLN A 180 19.22 4.00 4.46
CA GLN A 180 20.32 3.49 5.29
C GLN A 180 20.18 1.99 5.64
N LEU A 181 19.03 1.37 5.36
CA LEU A 181 18.74 -0.03 5.75
C LEU A 181 19.59 -1.04 5.00
N GLY A 182 20.17 -0.69 3.85
CA GLY A 182 21.17 -1.52 3.16
C GLY A 182 22.40 -1.88 4.01
N LYS A 183 22.70 -1.07 5.06
CA LYS A 183 23.76 -1.39 6.02
C LYS A 183 23.50 -2.71 6.75
N LEU A 184 22.23 -3.13 6.88
CA LEU A 184 21.87 -4.40 7.52
C LEU A 184 22.44 -5.59 6.76
N ARG A 185 22.50 -5.55 5.44
CA ARG A 185 23.15 -6.59 4.63
C ARG A 185 24.64 -6.74 4.98
N THR A 186 25.35 -5.63 5.13
CA THR A 186 26.77 -5.64 5.50
C THR A 186 26.99 -6.19 6.91
N LEU A 187 26.11 -5.86 7.84
CA LEU A 187 26.20 -6.27 9.24
C LEU A 187 25.74 -7.72 9.47
N PHE A 188 24.77 -8.18 8.70
CA PHE A 188 24.15 -9.50 8.81
C PHE A 188 24.14 -10.22 7.44
N PRO A 189 25.30 -10.54 6.85
CA PRO A 189 25.40 -10.98 5.45
C PRO A 189 24.73 -12.33 5.14
N ARG A 190 24.41 -13.13 6.16
CA ARG A 190 23.76 -14.44 6.02
C ARG A 190 22.29 -14.45 6.41
N VAL A 191 21.75 -13.32 6.87
CA VAL A 191 20.35 -13.20 7.24
C VAL A 191 19.56 -12.79 6.01
N PRO A 192 18.50 -13.52 5.62
CA PRO A 192 17.66 -13.15 4.48
C PRO A 192 16.95 -11.82 4.73
N ILE A 193 16.79 -11.04 3.65
CA ILE A 193 16.04 -9.78 3.66
C ILE A 193 14.81 -9.95 2.79
N HIS A 194 13.65 -9.64 3.36
CA HIS A 194 12.35 -9.70 2.70
C HIS A 194 11.77 -8.30 2.61
N ALA A 195 11.72 -7.74 1.40
CA ALA A 195 11.13 -6.42 1.14
C ALA A 195 9.67 -6.57 0.74
N PHE A 196 8.77 -5.87 1.43
CA PHE A 196 7.33 -5.86 1.18
C PHE A 196 6.84 -4.45 0.87
N THR A 197 6.01 -4.32 -0.16
CA THR A 197 5.32 -3.06 -0.47
C THR A 197 3.96 -3.33 -1.13
N ALA A 198 3.09 -2.32 -1.11
CA ALA A 198 1.82 -2.37 -1.83
C ALA A 198 1.95 -1.82 -3.26
N THR A 199 2.84 -0.87 -3.46
CA THR A 199 2.99 -0.10 -4.69
C THR A 199 4.47 0.04 -5.02
N ALA A 200 4.89 -0.45 -6.16
CA ALA A 200 6.23 -0.24 -6.68
C ALA A 200 6.23 -0.39 -8.20
N THR A 201 6.54 0.67 -8.91
CA THR A 201 6.87 0.62 -10.35
C THR A 201 8.13 -0.21 -10.57
N LEU A 202 8.44 -0.59 -11.80
CA LEU A 202 9.68 -1.32 -12.11
C LEU A 202 10.93 -0.56 -11.67
N GLU A 203 10.91 0.75 -11.74
CA GLU A 203 12.02 1.60 -11.28
C GLU A 203 12.20 1.51 -9.77
N VAL A 204 11.11 1.68 -9.01
CA VAL A 204 11.11 1.53 -7.54
C VAL A 204 11.55 0.12 -7.12
N GLN A 205 11.14 -0.91 -7.85
CA GLN A 205 11.58 -2.29 -7.60
C GLN A 205 13.10 -2.45 -7.76
N ARG A 206 13.69 -1.82 -8.79
CA ARG A 206 15.15 -1.82 -8.99
C ARG A 206 15.88 -1.08 -7.88
N GLU A 207 15.40 0.11 -7.50
CA GLU A 207 15.98 0.85 -6.39
C GLU A 207 15.94 0.08 -5.06
N ILE A 208 14.82 -0.58 -4.75
CA ILE A 208 14.71 -1.45 -3.56
C ILE A 208 15.75 -2.57 -3.61
N HIS A 209 15.86 -3.26 -4.75
CA HIS A 209 16.79 -4.35 -4.95
C HIS A 209 18.25 -3.89 -4.74
N GLU A 210 18.63 -2.76 -5.34
CA GLU A 210 19.99 -2.20 -5.25
C GLU A 210 20.28 -1.67 -3.85
N ALA A 211 19.37 -0.90 -3.25
CA ALA A 211 19.58 -0.28 -1.94
C ALA A 211 19.68 -1.31 -0.80
N LEU A 212 18.96 -2.41 -0.89
CA LEU A 212 19.01 -3.50 0.11
C LEU A 212 20.07 -4.57 -0.20
N PHE A 213 20.74 -4.49 -1.35
CA PHE A 213 21.69 -5.50 -1.82
C PHE A 213 21.09 -6.92 -1.78
N LEU A 214 19.88 -7.08 -2.33
CA LEU A 214 19.21 -8.38 -2.35
C LEU A 214 19.98 -9.37 -3.22
N ASP A 215 20.18 -10.60 -2.73
CA ASP A 215 20.96 -11.65 -3.41
C ASP A 215 20.01 -12.70 -4.01
N ASP A 216 19.96 -12.82 -5.34
CA ASP A 216 19.06 -13.72 -6.09
C ASP A 216 17.63 -13.78 -5.48
N PRO A 217 16.93 -12.63 -5.31
CA PRO A 217 15.68 -12.61 -4.58
C PRO A 217 14.55 -13.32 -5.34
N ALA A 218 13.62 -13.90 -4.59
CA ALA A 218 12.31 -14.24 -5.14
C ALA A 218 11.53 -12.94 -5.38
N VAL A 219 11.33 -12.57 -6.66
CA VAL A 219 10.54 -11.39 -7.03
C VAL A 219 9.09 -11.84 -7.27
N LEU A 220 8.18 -11.38 -6.41
CA LEU A 220 6.78 -11.77 -6.40
C LEU A 220 5.92 -10.53 -6.58
N ILE A 221 5.29 -10.40 -7.74
CA ILE A 221 4.49 -9.22 -8.10
C ILE A 221 3.05 -9.67 -8.24
N GLY A 222 2.18 -9.04 -7.45
CA GLY A 222 0.73 -9.29 -7.47
C GLY A 222 0.02 -8.54 -8.59
N ASP A 223 -1.23 -8.88 -8.76
CA ASP A 223 -2.12 -8.17 -9.66
C ASP A 223 -2.52 -6.84 -9.01
N PHE A 224 -2.32 -5.75 -9.73
CA PHE A 224 -2.72 -4.40 -9.31
C PHE A 224 -4.19 -4.11 -9.63
N ASP A 225 -4.84 -4.95 -10.41
CA ASP A 225 -6.25 -4.77 -10.72
C ASP A 225 -7.16 -5.08 -9.51
N ARG A 226 -8.19 -4.30 -9.38
CA ARG A 226 -9.23 -4.47 -8.37
C ARG A 226 -10.61 -4.51 -9.06
N PRO A 227 -10.94 -5.60 -9.74
CA PRO A 227 -12.12 -5.67 -10.61
C PRO A 227 -13.45 -5.52 -9.87
N ASN A 228 -13.45 -5.61 -8.54
CA ASN A 228 -14.61 -5.37 -7.69
C ASN A 228 -14.82 -3.88 -7.34
N ILE A 229 -13.90 -2.99 -7.71
CA ILE A 229 -14.00 -1.55 -7.43
C ILE A 229 -14.37 -0.82 -8.72
N HIS A 230 -15.52 -0.16 -8.76
CA HIS A 230 -15.87 0.74 -9.87
C HIS A 230 -15.00 2.00 -9.82
N LEU A 231 -14.31 2.33 -10.91
CA LEU A 231 -13.44 3.50 -11.01
C LEU A 231 -14.08 4.61 -11.84
N ALA A 232 -14.19 5.81 -11.27
CA ALA A 232 -14.72 6.96 -11.97
C ALA A 232 -13.95 8.25 -11.68
N VAL A 233 -13.83 9.10 -12.71
CA VAL A 233 -13.35 10.50 -12.58
C VAL A 233 -14.47 11.42 -13.03
N VAL A 234 -14.93 12.26 -12.12
CA VAL A 234 -16.07 13.16 -12.30
C VAL A 234 -15.58 14.60 -12.16
N GLN A 235 -16.02 15.45 -13.09
CA GLN A 235 -15.70 16.88 -13.00
C GLN A 235 -16.26 17.44 -11.69
N ARG A 236 -15.41 18.09 -10.91
CA ARG A 236 -15.82 18.81 -9.72
C ARG A 236 -16.53 20.11 -10.11
N THR A 237 -17.71 20.32 -9.57
CA THR A 237 -18.50 21.53 -9.71
C THR A 237 -18.75 22.15 -8.34
N GLU A 238 -19.83 21.75 -7.67
CA GLU A 238 -20.15 22.14 -6.30
C GLU A 238 -19.76 20.98 -5.37
N LEU A 239 -18.49 21.02 -4.86
CA LEU A 239 -17.87 19.92 -4.11
C LEU A 239 -18.76 19.40 -2.98
N ASP A 240 -19.29 20.31 -2.15
CA ASP A 240 -20.07 19.94 -0.97
C ASP A 240 -21.37 19.23 -1.37
N ASP A 241 -22.05 19.70 -2.38
CA ASP A 241 -23.30 19.11 -2.87
C ASP A 241 -23.05 17.76 -3.55
N GLN A 242 -21.94 17.63 -4.30
CA GLN A 242 -21.54 16.37 -4.88
C GLN A 242 -21.23 15.34 -3.80
N LEU A 243 -20.46 15.69 -2.76
CA LEU A 243 -20.12 14.80 -1.65
C LEU A 243 -21.36 14.36 -0.86
N VAL A 244 -22.27 15.31 -0.54
CA VAL A 244 -23.53 14.99 0.12
C VAL A 244 -24.39 14.04 -0.74
N ALA A 245 -24.46 14.27 -2.05
CA ALA A 245 -25.21 13.42 -2.97
C ALA A 245 -24.63 11.99 -3.05
N TYR A 246 -23.29 11.86 -3.08
CA TYR A 246 -22.62 10.56 -3.05
C TYR A 246 -22.88 9.82 -1.73
N ALA A 247 -22.65 10.45 -0.59
CA ALA A 247 -22.82 9.83 0.71
C ALA A 247 -24.29 9.42 0.97
N ARG A 248 -25.26 10.23 0.57
CA ARG A 248 -26.69 9.87 0.71
C ARG A 248 -27.12 8.67 -0.13
N ARG A 249 -26.51 8.47 -1.32
CA ARG A 249 -26.77 7.26 -2.12
C ARG A 249 -26.20 6.00 -1.49
N ARG A 250 -25.28 6.15 -0.55
CA ARG A 250 -24.55 5.11 0.17
C ARG A 250 -24.85 5.13 1.68
N ASP A 251 -26.07 5.56 2.04
CA ASP A 251 -26.52 5.64 3.44
C ASP A 251 -26.40 4.26 4.11
N GLY A 252 -25.69 4.21 5.24
CA GLY A 252 -25.36 2.99 5.94
C GLY A 252 -24.13 2.20 5.40
N ASP A 253 -23.52 2.67 4.31
CA ASP A 253 -22.28 2.10 3.79
C ASP A 253 -21.05 2.78 4.43
N ALA A 254 -20.02 1.98 4.75
CA ALA A 254 -18.74 2.54 5.20
C ALA A 254 -17.98 3.22 4.06
N GLY A 255 -17.45 4.42 4.31
CA GLY A 255 -16.74 5.19 3.30
C GLY A 255 -15.63 6.08 3.83
N ILE A 256 -14.72 6.45 2.93
CA ILE A 256 -13.62 7.37 3.20
C ILE A 256 -13.65 8.50 2.17
N VAL A 257 -13.53 9.74 2.64
CA VAL A 257 -13.40 10.93 1.77
C VAL A 257 -12.01 11.51 1.98
N TYR A 258 -11.15 11.47 0.95
CA TYR A 258 -9.80 12.03 1.00
C TYR A 258 -9.79 13.49 0.55
N CYS A 259 -9.14 14.34 1.34
CA CYS A 259 -8.99 15.77 1.11
C CYS A 259 -7.52 16.17 1.05
N MET A 260 -7.20 17.25 0.32
CA MET A 260 -5.84 17.75 0.20
C MET A 260 -5.34 18.36 1.53
N THR A 261 -6.18 19.15 2.22
CA THR A 261 -5.77 19.93 3.38
C THR A 261 -6.57 19.59 4.65
N ARG A 262 -5.96 19.88 5.81
CA ARG A 262 -6.62 19.71 7.13
C ARG A 262 -7.91 20.53 7.24
N GLY A 263 -7.87 21.80 6.80
CA GLY A 263 -9.04 22.67 6.86
C GLY A 263 -10.20 22.22 5.96
N GLU A 264 -9.90 21.65 4.78
CA GLU A 264 -10.92 21.00 3.94
C GLU A 264 -11.53 19.79 4.62
N THR A 265 -10.71 18.98 5.29
CA THR A 265 -11.13 17.77 6.02
C THR A 265 -12.17 18.13 7.10
N GLU A 266 -11.86 19.11 7.95
CA GLU A 266 -12.76 19.56 9.01
C GLU A 266 -14.04 20.16 8.42
N ARG A 267 -13.92 21.08 7.46
CA ARG A 267 -15.06 21.74 6.82
C ARG A 267 -16.03 20.76 6.14
N ILE A 268 -15.49 19.75 5.44
CA ILE A 268 -16.31 18.74 4.74
C ILE A 268 -16.96 17.79 5.76
N ALA A 269 -16.27 17.39 6.81
CA ALA A 269 -16.86 16.59 7.88
C ALA A 269 -18.04 17.31 8.53
N ASP A 270 -17.88 18.59 8.91
CA ASP A 270 -18.96 19.44 9.47
C ASP A 270 -20.13 19.58 8.50
N LYS A 271 -19.87 19.75 7.20
CA LYS A 271 -20.91 19.86 6.18
C LYS A 271 -21.73 18.57 6.03
N LEU A 272 -21.07 17.41 6.02
CA LEU A 272 -21.74 16.11 5.93
C LEU A 272 -22.58 15.86 7.19
N ASP A 273 -22.04 16.13 8.37
CA ASP A 273 -22.76 16.00 9.64
C ASP A 273 -23.99 16.90 9.70
N ALA A 274 -23.87 18.18 9.30
CA ALA A 274 -25.00 19.12 9.19
C ALA A 274 -26.08 18.65 8.20
N CYS A 275 -25.72 17.76 7.25
CA CYS A 275 -26.66 17.13 6.31
C CYS A 275 -27.23 15.78 6.80
N GLY A 276 -26.94 15.39 8.06
CA GLY A 276 -27.39 14.16 8.67
C GLY A 276 -26.57 12.91 8.32
N ILE A 277 -25.35 13.11 7.78
CA ILE A 277 -24.41 12.03 7.47
C ILE A 277 -23.32 12.08 8.54
N ALA A 278 -23.30 11.13 9.47
CA ALA A 278 -22.33 11.06 10.56
C ALA A 278 -20.91 10.88 10.00
N ALA A 279 -20.17 11.98 9.84
CA ALA A 279 -18.84 12.02 9.27
C ALA A 279 -17.83 12.63 10.27
N PHE A 280 -16.65 12.04 10.38
CA PHE A 280 -15.63 12.46 11.33
C PHE A 280 -14.34 12.85 10.62
N ALA A 281 -13.76 13.98 11.02
CA ALA A 281 -12.50 14.45 10.48
C ALA A 281 -11.31 13.64 11.04
N TYR A 282 -10.32 13.34 10.16
CA TYR A 282 -9.07 12.70 10.56
C TYR A 282 -7.87 13.30 9.81
N HIS A 283 -6.92 13.88 10.53
CA HIS A 283 -5.67 14.41 9.97
C HIS A 283 -4.58 14.53 11.03
N ALA A 284 -3.33 14.68 10.59
CA ALA A 284 -2.16 14.72 11.49
C ALA A 284 -2.14 15.91 12.48
N GLY A 285 -2.97 16.92 12.28
CA GLY A 285 -3.13 18.07 13.21
C GLY A 285 -4.00 17.79 14.42
N LEU A 286 -4.76 16.69 14.42
CA LEU A 286 -5.57 16.29 15.58
C LEU A 286 -4.67 15.64 16.65
N GLY A 287 -5.08 15.78 17.91
CA GLY A 287 -4.42 15.09 19.02
C GLY A 287 -4.47 13.57 18.87
N ASP A 288 -3.46 12.89 19.40
CA ASP A 288 -3.31 11.43 19.26
C ASP A 288 -4.50 10.64 19.80
N ASP A 289 -5.11 11.11 20.90
CA ASP A 289 -6.27 10.47 21.50
C ASP A 289 -7.52 10.58 20.61
N VAL A 290 -7.72 11.74 19.95
CA VAL A 290 -8.80 11.95 19.00
C VAL A 290 -8.61 11.06 17.77
N ARG A 291 -7.41 11.03 17.20
CA ARG A 291 -7.09 10.18 16.07
C ARG A 291 -7.35 8.71 16.37
N ARG A 292 -6.90 8.25 17.55
CA ARG A 292 -7.13 6.87 17.99
C ARG A 292 -8.60 6.58 18.16
N SER A 293 -9.36 7.48 18.78
CA SER A 293 -10.79 7.31 18.99
C SER A 293 -11.55 7.18 17.68
N VAL A 294 -11.28 8.04 16.68
CA VAL A 294 -11.94 8.00 15.36
C VAL A 294 -11.55 6.72 14.60
N GLN A 295 -10.27 6.34 14.63
CA GLN A 295 -9.80 5.11 13.99
C GLN A 295 -10.46 3.88 14.60
N ASP A 296 -10.47 3.76 15.92
CA ASP A 296 -11.06 2.64 16.64
C ASP A 296 -12.57 2.54 16.38
N ALA A 297 -13.29 3.68 16.40
CA ALA A 297 -14.72 3.73 16.12
C ALA A 297 -15.03 3.29 14.67
N PHE A 298 -14.23 3.74 13.71
CA PHE A 298 -14.34 3.31 12.31
C PHE A 298 -14.09 1.80 12.16
N MET A 299 -13.05 1.27 12.80
CA MET A 299 -12.72 -0.16 12.76
C MET A 299 -13.77 -1.05 13.43
N ARG A 300 -14.48 -0.53 14.45
CA ARG A 300 -15.58 -1.24 15.13
C ARG A 300 -16.94 -1.04 14.47
N ALA A 301 -17.00 -0.35 13.31
CA ALA A 301 -18.24 0.00 12.62
C ALA A 301 -19.21 0.83 13.50
N GLU A 302 -18.69 1.65 14.41
CA GLU A 302 -19.44 2.61 15.21
C GLU A 302 -19.68 3.93 14.45
N ILE A 303 -18.82 4.21 13.46
CA ILE A 303 -18.96 5.31 12.50
C ILE A 303 -18.78 4.78 11.08
N ASP A 304 -19.50 5.36 10.12
CA ASP A 304 -19.49 4.89 8.74
C ASP A 304 -18.63 5.74 7.82
N VAL A 305 -18.53 7.05 8.04
CA VAL A 305 -17.79 7.94 7.14
C VAL A 305 -16.65 8.64 7.88
N VAL A 306 -15.45 8.56 7.29
CA VAL A 306 -14.28 9.33 7.72
C VAL A 306 -13.86 10.27 6.59
N VAL A 307 -13.74 11.56 6.92
CA VAL A 307 -13.16 12.57 6.03
C VAL A 307 -11.72 12.80 6.45
N ALA A 308 -10.75 12.60 5.55
CA ALA A 308 -9.36 12.51 5.97
C ALA A 308 -8.37 13.12 4.96
N THR A 309 -7.19 13.47 5.45
CA THR A 309 -6.00 13.59 4.61
C THR A 309 -5.33 12.23 4.45
N VAL A 310 -4.25 12.15 3.64
CA VAL A 310 -3.38 10.94 3.51
C VAL A 310 -2.93 10.34 4.85
N ALA A 311 -3.07 11.08 5.97
CA ALA A 311 -2.75 10.58 7.31
C ALA A 311 -3.68 9.45 7.77
N PHE A 312 -4.89 9.35 7.23
CA PHE A 312 -5.80 8.23 7.45
C PHE A 312 -5.53 7.15 6.41
N GLY A 313 -4.49 6.41 6.64
CA GLY A 313 -4.00 5.51 5.62
C GLY A 313 -3.54 4.19 6.19
N MET A 314 -2.27 4.08 6.50
CA MET A 314 -1.64 2.86 6.97
C MET A 314 -2.26 2.41 8.30
N GLY A 315 -2.60 1.12 8.41
CA GLY A 315 -3.27 0.55 9.60
C GLY A 315 -4.81 0.44 9.51
N ILE A 316 -5.45 1.01 8.49
CA ILE A 316 -6.89 0.86 8.30
C ILE A 316 -7.17 -0.44 7.54
N ASP A 317 -7.76 -1.40 8.24
CA ASP A 317 -8.09 -2.74 7.69
C ASP A 317 -9.57 -3.10 7.91
N ARG A 318 -10.46 -2.16 7.66
CA ARG A 318 -11.91 -2.37 7.65
C ARG A 318 -12.29 -3.01 6.30
N PRO A 319 -12.86 -4.25 6.28
CA PRO A 319 -13.07 -4.98 5.03
C PRO A 319 -14.26 -4.48 4.20
N ASP A 320 -15.28 -3.92 4.86
CA ASP A 320 -16.58 -3.56 4.30
C ASP A 320 -16.68 -2.09 3.85
N VAL A 321 -15.56 -1.42 3.57
CA VAL A 321 -15.57 -0.07 2.99
C VAL A 321 -16.15 -0.13 1.57
N ARG A 322 -17.27 0.55 1.35
CA ARG A 322 -18.00 0.50 0.06
C ARG A 322 -17.65 1.62 -0.88
N PHE A 323 -17.13 2.74 -0.38
CA PHE A 323 -16.70 3.84 -1.25
C PHE A 323 -15.46 4.55 -0.73
N VAL A 324 -14.65 5.00 -1.67
CA VAL A 324 -13.54 5.94 -1.45
C VAL A 324 -13.74 7.11 -2.40
N ILE A 325 -13.89 8.31 -1.87
CA ILE A 325 -14.05 9.52 -2.66
C ILE A 325 -12.84 10.41 -2.45
N HIS A 326 -12.24 10.86 -3.54
CA HIS A 326 -11.18 11.87 -3.51
C HIS A 326 -11.81 13.22 -3.82
N ALA A 327 -11.85 14.12 -2.84
CA ALA A 327 -12.41 15.48 -2.98
C ALA A 327 -11.57 16.39 -3.89
N CYS A 328 -10.37 15.94 -4.25
CA CYS A 328 -9.46 16.53 -5.24
C CYS A 328 -8.65 15.41 -5.90
N MET A 329 -7.95 15.72 -6.98
CA MET A 329 -6.99 14.79 -7.58
C MET A 329 -5.95 14.33 -6.53
N PRO A 330 -5.66 13.03 -6.38
CA PRO A 330 -4.54 12.55 -5.56
C PRO A 330 -3.19 13.07 -6.07
N SER A 331 -2.17 13.07 -5.21
CA SER A 331 -0.84 13.58 -5.54
C SER A 331 -0.02 12.67 -6.46
N SER A 332 -0.39 11.38 -6.56
CA SER A 332 0.27 10.40 -7.44
C SER A 332 -0.62 9.18 -7.68
N MET A 333 -0.26 8.38 -8.69
CA MET A 333 -0.91 7.11 -8.99
C MET A 333 -0.75 6.09 -7.85
N GLU A 334 0.39 6.09 -7.17
CA GLU A 334 0.65 5.23 -6.02
C GLU A 334 -0.23 5.60 -4.83
N THR A 335 -0.31 6.89 -4.50
CA THR A 335 -1.21 7.40 -3.45
C THR A 335 -2.65 7.01 -3.77
N TYR A 336 -3.10 7.25 -5.00
CA TYR A 336 -4.43 6.85 -5.46
C TYR A 336 -4.66 5.35 -5.28
N HIS A 337 -3.74 4.51 -5.75
CA HIS A 337 -3.86 3.05 -5.63
C HIS A 337 -3.89 2.56 -4.18
N GLN A 338 -3.10 3.15 -3.30
CA GLN A 338 -3.11 2.82 -1.87
C GLN A 338 -4.43 3.21 -1.20
N GLU A 339 -5.00 4.36 -1.58
CA GLU A 339 -6.23 4.90 -1.01
C GLU A 339 -7.47 4.16 -1.53
N LEU A 340 -7.61 3.98 -2.84
CA LEU A 340 -8.70 3.19 -3.42
C LEU A 340 -8.69 1.73 -2.96
N GLY A 341 -7.49 1.17 -2.72
CA GLY A 341 -7.29 -0.19 -2.25
C GLY A 341 -7.85 -0.48 -0.85
N ARG A 342 -8.36 0.55 -0.15
CA ARG A 342 -9.09 0.39 1.12
C ARG A 342 -10.52 -0.07 0.92
N ALA A 343 -11.10 0.21 -0.27
CA ALA A 343 -12.46 -0.23 -0.60
C ALA A 343 -12.51 -1.73 -0.95
N GLY A 344 -13.60 -2.38 -0.62
CA GLY A 344 -13.96 -3.72 -1.07
C GLY A 344 -12.92 -4.80 -0.77
N ARG A 345 -12.27 -4.79 0.38
CA ARG A 345 -11.29 -5.81 0.77
C ARG A 345 -11.89 -7.20 1.00
N ASP A 346 -13.18 -7.23 1.24
CA ASP A 346 -13.99 -8.45 1.34
C ASP A 346 -14.38 -9.05 -0.03
N GLY A 347 -13.99 -8.39 -1.13
CA GLY A 347 -14.29 -8.80 -2.51
C GLY A 347 -15.68 -8.37 -3.01
N TYR A 348 -16.51 -7.77 -2.18
CA TYR A 348 -17.79 -7.23 -2.61
C TYR A 348 -17.63 -5.94 -3.42
N PRO A 349 -18.65 -5.59 -4.27
CA PRO A 349 -18.61 -4.36 -5.05
C PRO A 349 -18.38 -3.12 -4.19
N ALA A 350 -17.48 -2.27 -4.66
CA ALA A 350 -17.16 -0.98 -4.07
C ALA A 350 -16.92 0.07 -5.16
N GLU A 351 -16.77 1.34 -4.80
CA GLU A 351 -16.60 2.45 -5.74
C GLU A 351 -15.44 3.35 -5.32
N SER A 352 -14.63 3.79 -6.28
CA SER A 352 -13.65 4.86 -6.11
C SER A 352 -13.94 6.00 -7.07
N VAL A 353 -14.16 7.20 -6.55
CA VAL A 353 -14.52 8.39 -7.34
C VAL A 353 -13.52 9.51 -7.07
N ILE A 354 -12.95 10.06 -8.13
CA ILE A 354 -12.15 11.29 -8.05
C ILE A 354 -13.02 12.47 -8.50
N LEU A 355 -13.20 13.46 -7.64
CA LEU A 355 -13.81 14.74 -7.99
C LEU A 355 -12.70 15.67 -8.48
N TYR A 356 -12.50 15.71 -9.78
CA TYR A 356 -11.38 16.37 -10.44
C TYR A 356 -11.69 17.80 -10.86
N ASP A 357 -10.71 18.69 -10.70
CA ASP A 357 -10.72 20.08 -11.18
C ASP A 357 -9.34 20.45 -11.75
N ASP A 358 -9.30 21.14 -12.90
CA ASP A 358 -8.04 21.53 -13.58
C ASP A 358 -7.09 22.36 -12.67
N ARG A 359 -7.62 22.97 -11.62
CA ARG A 359 -6.83 23.73 -10.63
C ARG A 359 -6.11 22.83 -9.62
N ASP A 360 -6.44 21.55 -9.53
CA ASP A 360 -5.87 20.67 -8.52
C ASP A 360 -4.36 20.49 -8.73
N PHE A 361 -3.90 20.44 -9.98
CA PHE A 361 -2.47 20.38 -10.31
C PHE A 361 -1.69 21.56 -9.71
N ALA A 362 -2.13 22.79 -9.98
CA ALA A 362 -1.49 23.99 -9.46
C ALA A 362 -1.53 24.04 -7.91
N ARG A 363 -2.65 23.64 -7.30
CA ARG A 363 -2.79 23.60 -5.83
C ARG A 363 -1.80 22.63 -5.19
N TRP A 364 -1.53 21.48 -5.83
CA TRP A 364 -0.51 20.55 -5.35
C TRP A 364 0.89 21.12 -5.45
N LEU A 365 1.23 21.79 -6.57
CA LEU A 365 2.54 22.46 -6.72
C LEU A 365 2.75 23.51 -5.63
N ASP A 366 1.75 24.39 -5.40
CA ASP A 366 1.80 25.39 -4.33
C ASP A 366 2.03 24.74 -2.94
N LEU A 367 1.39 23.58 -2.68
CA LEU A 367 1.56 22.86 -1.44
C LEU A 367 2.96 22.24 -1.31
N PHE A 368 3.52 21.69 -2.37
CA PHE A 368 4.87 21.12 -2.37
C PHE A 368 5.95 22.20 -2.18
N GLU A 369 5.79 23.36 -2.80
CA GLU A 369 6.70 24.49 -2.65
C GLU A 369 6.65 25.12 -1.25
N SER A 370 5.48 25.10 -0.61
CA SER A 370 5.30 25.68 0.74
C SER A 370 5.80 24.79 1.87
N GLY A 371 6.21 23.55 1.58
CA GLY A 371 6.69 22.60 2.58
C GLY A 371 8.12 22.90 3.05
N ASP A 372 8.42 22.61 4.35
CA ASP A 372 9.71 22.90 5.01
C ASP A 372 10.94 22.16 4.42
N GLN A 373 10.79 21.29 3.42
CA GLN A 373 11.85 20.48 2.80
C GLN A 373 11.80 20.55 1.27
N ALA A 374 11.76 21.73 0.70
CA ALA A 374 11.86 21.93 -0.75
C ALA A 374 13.30 21.71 -1.24
N ASP A 375 13.72 20.45 -1.39
CA ASP A 375 14.88 20.09 -2.21
C ASP A 375 14.43 20.03 -3.67
N LEU A 376 15.13 20.75 -4.56
CA LEU A 376 14.75 20.87 -5.98
C LEU A 376 14.59 19.51 -6.67
N GLY A 377 15.44 18.53 -6.38
CA GLY A 377 15.33 17.19 -6.96
C GLY A 377 14.05 16.45 -6.53
N HIS A 378 13.63 16.61 -5.29
CA HIS A 378 12.37 16.03 -4.82
C HIS A 378 11.13 16.73 -5.37
N LEU A 379 11.22 18.02 -5.71
CA LEU A 379 10.12 18.74 -6.35
C LEU A 379 9.89 18.27 -7.78
N GLU A 380 10.96 18.08 -8.56
CA GLU A 380 10.86 17.56 -9.94
C GLU A 380 10.20 16.15 -9.96
N ALA A 381 10.60 15.25 -9.06
CA ALA A 381 9.99 13.94 -8.97
C ALA A 381 8.49 14.00 -8.57
N LYS A 382 8.13 14.88 -7.63
CA LYS A 382 6.73 15.08 -7.25
C LYS A 382 5.89 15.65 -8.38
N GLU A 383 6.45 16.56 -9.18
CA GLU A 383 5.79 17.12 -10.35
C GLU A 383 5.56 16.06 -11.43
N GLU A 384 6.53 15.15 -11.65
CA GLU A 384 6.39 14.03 -12.57
C GLU A 384 5.25 13.08 -12.13
N HIS A 385 5.23 12.64 -10.87
CA HIS A 385 4.14 11.81 -10.32
C HIS A 385 2.78 12.50 -10.41
N LEU A 386 2.73 13.80 -10.15
CA LEU A 386 1.52 14.60 -10.26
C LEU A 386 1.03 14.68 -11.71
N SER A 387 1.96 14.84 -12.67
CA SER A 387 1.66 14.88 -14.11
C SER A 387 1.05 13.57 -14.62
N GLU A 388 1.57 12.43 -14.15
CA GLU A 388 0.99 11.10 -14.46
C GLU A 388 -0.44 10.96 -13.91
N MET A 389 -0.67 11.42 -12.68
CA MET A 389 -2.01 11.40 -12.08
C MET A 389 -2.98 12.32 -12.80
N ASP A 390 -2.54 13.51 -13.19
CA ASP A 390 -3.32 14.46 -13.98
C ASP A 390 -3.69 13.87 -15.36
N SER A 391 -2.74 13.24 -16.03
CA SER A 391 -2.96 12.49 -17.28
C SER A 391 -4.00 11.38 -17.10
N TYR A 392 -3.97 10.66 -15.98
CA TYR A 392 -4.99 9.66 -15.65
C TYR A 392 -6.39 10.29 -15.49
N CYS A 393 -6.49 11.44 -14.84
CA CYS A 393 -7.76 12.15 -14.69
C CYS A 393 -8.31 12.64 -16.04
N HIS A 394 -7.44 13.14 -16.92
CA HIS A 394 -7.79 13.65 -18.26
C HIS A 394 -8.05 12.57 -19.32
N SER A 395 -7.91 11.29 -19.03
CA SER A 395 -8.02 10.17 -20.01
C SER A 395 -9.30 10.12 -20.82
N ARG A 396 -10.26 11.02 -20.62
CA ARG A 396 -11.43 11.19 -21.51
C ARG A 396 -11.05 11.55 -22.95
N LEU A 397 -9.84 12.07 -23.16
CA LEU A 397 -9.31 12.43 -24.48
C LEU A 397 -8.69 11.24 -25.23
N SER A 398 -8.39 10.14 -24.53
CA SER A 398 -7.92 8.89 -25.12
C SER A 398 -8.68 7.75 -24.45
N PRO A 399 -9.64 7.08 -25.14
CA PRO A 399 -10.55 6.12 -24.51
C PRO A 399 -9.78 4.85 -24.10
N CYS A 400 -9.14 4.92 -22.93
CA CYS A 400 -8.44 3.81 -22.32
C CYS A 400 -9.14 3.45 -21.00
N CYS A 401 -9.34 2.18 -20.75
CA CYS A 401 -9.93 1.67 -19.52
C CYS A 401 -9.15 2.15 -18.28
N ARG A 402 -9.85 2.64 -17.23
CA ARG A 402 -9.23 3.11 -15.98
C ARG A 402 -8.41 2.02 -15.30
N HIS A 403 -8.94 0.82 -15.19
CA HIS A 403 -8.26 -0.33 -14.60
C HIS A 403 -6.97 -0.64 -15.34
N ARG A 404 -7.05 -0.67 -16.67
CA ARG A 404 -5.89 -0.93 -17.50
C ARG A 404 -4.79 0.11 -17.32
N ARG A 405 -5.12 1.41 -17.37
CA ARG A 405 -4.15 2.49 -17.13
C ARG A 405 -3.47 2.36 -15.76
N LEU A 406 -4.22 1.94 -14.76
CA LEU A 406 -3.68 1.71 -13.43
C LEU A 406 -2.68 0.54 -13.42
N VAL A 407 -3.02 -0.58 -14.05
CA VAL A 407 -2.15 -1.76 -14.14
C VAL A 407 -0.90 -1.45 -14.97
N GLU A 408 -1.05 -0.80 -16.13
CA GLU A 408 0.06 -0.37 -17.00
C GLU A 408 1.09 0.49 -16.26
N TYR A 409 0.62 1.41 -15.42
CA TYR A 409 1.50 2.27 -14.63
C TYR A 409 2.45 1.47 -13.70
N PHE A 410 1.97 0.39 -13.08
CA PHE A 410 2.78 -0.41 -12.15
C PHE A 410 3.56 -1.55 -12.82
N THR A 411 3.15 -1.99 -14.01
CA THR A 411 3.73 -3.17 -14.66
C THR A 411 4.55 -2.85 -15.90
N ASP A 412 4.50 -1.61 -16.39
CA ASP A 412 5.11 -1.18 -17.66
C ASP A 412 4.72 -2.11 -18.84
N THR A 413 3.53 -2.71 -18.73
CA THR A 413 2.98 -3.55 -19.80
C THR A 413 2.24 -2.66 -20.77
N HIS A 414 2.83 -2.47 -21.95
CA HIS A 414 2.19 -1.76 -23.06
C HIS A 414 1.16 -2.61 -23.78
N ASP A 415 0.34 -1.97 -24.61
CA ASP A 415 -0.66 -2.60 -25.46
C ASP A 415 -0.15 -3.89 -26.14
N PRO A 416 -1.03 -4.88 -26.35
CA PRO A 416 -0.68 -6.07 -27.13
C PRO A 416 -0.03 -5.67 -28.45
N PRO A 417 1.11 -6.30 -28.83
CA PRO A 417 1.86 -5.94 -30.03
C PRO A 417 1.06 -6.13 -31.34
N ASP A 418 -0.08 -6.78 -31.28
CA ASP A 418 -0.98 -7.01 -32.44
C ASP A 418 -2.02 -5.88 -32.65
N GLY A 419 -2.01 -4.83 -31.83
CA GLY A 419 -2.94 -3.70 -31.94
C GLY A 419 -4.39 -4.05 -31.61
N THR A 420 -4.66 -5.23 -31.04
CA THR A 420 -6.00 -5.58 -30.57
C THR A 420 -6.32 -4.76 -29.33
N GLN A 421 -7.38 -3.97 -29.38
CA GLN A 421 -7.88 -3.33 -28.15
C GLN A 421 -8.47 -4.42 -27.26
N PRO A 422 -7.97 -4.57 -26.02
CA PRO A 422 -8.57 -5.53 -25.10
C PRO A 422 -10.02 -5.15 -24.79
N ASP A 423 -10.79 -6.14 -24.40
CA ASP A 423 -12.18 -5.97 -24.02
C ASP A 423 -12.33 -4.92 -22.91
N PRO A 424 -13.40 -4.11 -22.92
CA PRO A 424 -13.68 -3.16 -21.86
C PRO A 424 -13.86 -3.89 -20.53
N CYS A 425 -13.33 -3.32 -19.42
CA CYS A 425 -13.46 -3.94 -18.09
C CYS A 425 -14.93 -4.03 -17.60
N GLY A 426 -15.84 -3.23 -18.18
CA GLY A 426 -17.24 -3.18 -17.77
C GLY A 426 -17.48 -2.56 -16.37
N ASN A 427 -16.44 -2.05 -15.70
CA ASN A 427 -16.52 -1.52 -14.34
C ASN A 427 -15.74 -0.20 -14.17
N CYS A 428 -15.79 0.70 -15.17
CA CYS A 428 -15.27 2.06 -15.04
C CYS A 428 -16.06 3.03 -15.95
N ASP A 429 -16.02 4.33 -15.60
CA ASP A 429 -16.72 5.40 -16.30
C ASP A 429 -16.44 5.46 -17.82
N LEU A 430 -15.19 5.19 -18.24
CA LEU A 430 -14.78 5.23 -19.64
C LEU A 430 -15.33 4.04 -20.45
N CYS A 431 -15.32 2.84 -19.89
CA CYS A 431 -15.88 1.66 -20.53
C CYS A 431 -17.40 1.75 -20.66
N GLU A 432 -18.10 2.24 -19.64
CA GLU A 432 -19.54 2.47 -19.66
C GLU A 432 -19.97 3.51 -20.70
N ALA A 433 -19.23 4.62 -20.80
CA ALA A 433 -19.46 5.65 -21.81
C ALA A 433 -19.28 5.10 -23.23
N HIS A 434 -18.28 4.25 -23.46
CA HIS A 434 -18.01 3.62 -24.74
C HIS A 434 -19.14 2.65 -25.15
N GLU A 435 -19.64 1.82 -24.22
CA GLU A 435 -20.76 0.91 -24.48
C GLU A 435 -22.04 1.68 -24.80
N THR A 436 -22.33 2.74 -24.07
CA THR A 436 -23.49 3.61 -24.29
C THR A 436 -23.45 4.23 -25.69
N SER A 437 -22.29 4.74 -26.11
CA SER A 437 -22.07 5.31 -27.44
C SER A 437 -22.24 4.27 -28.56
N LYS A 438 -21.76 3.03 -28.37
CA LYS A 438 -21.97 1.92 -29.33
C LYS A 438 -23.46 1.58 -29.50
N ARG A 439 -24.22 1.48 -28.40
CA ARG A 439 -25.66 1.18 -28.44
C ARG A 439 -26.44 2.27 -29.18
N GLN A 440 -26.16 3.53 -28.92
CA GLN A 440 -26.80 4.66 -29.62
C GLN A 440 -26.50 4.66 -31.13
N ASN A 441 -25.28 4.36 -31.55
CA ASN A 441 -24.90 4.27 -32.96
C ASN A 441 -25.59 3.13 -33.67
N ILE A 442 -25.78 1.97 -33.02
CA ILE A 442 -26.51 0.80 -33.58
C ILE A 442 -28.00 1.14 -33.75
N GLU A 443 -28.62 1.80 -32.77
CA GLU A 443 -30.01 2.21 -32.83
C GLU A 443 -30.25 3.25 -33.94
N THR A 444 -29.34 4.22 -34.07
CA THR A 444 -29.42 5.25 -35.13
C THR A 444 -29.20 4.63 -36.53
N SER A 445 -28.36 3.60 -36.66
CA SER A 445 -28.14 2.87 -37.91
C SER A 445 -29.38 2.04 -38.33
N LYS A 446 -30.07 1.41 -37.34
CA LYS A 446 -31.31 0.64 -37.58
C LYS A 446 -32.52 1.51 -37.94
N GLN A 447 -32.51 2.81 -37.56
CA GLN A 447 -33.58 3.74 -37.95
C GLN A 447 -33.37 4.35 -39.33
N ARG A 448 -32.19 4.19 -39.93
CA ARG A 448 -31.86 4.68 -41.30
C ARG A 448 -31.97 3.62 -42.37
N THR A 449 -32.23 2.36 -42.02
CA THR A 449 -32.54 1.24 -42.91
C THR A 449 -34.02 0.90 -42.82
#